data_e0951dc32d017aece63dfb008df27eca
#
_entry.id   e0951dc32d017aece63dfb008df27eca
#
_cell.length_a   1.000
_cell.length_b   1.000
_cell.length_c   1.000
_cell.angle_alpha   90.00
_cell.angle_beta   90.00
_cell.angle_gamma   90.00
#
_symmetry.space_group_name_H-M   'P 1'
#
loop_
_entity.id
_entity.type
_entity.pdbx_description
1 polymer ?
#
loop_
_entity_poly.entity_id
_entity_poly.type
_entity_poly.pdbx_seq_one_letter_code
_entity_poly.pdbx_strand_id
1 'polypeptide(L)'
;MTADFIGIDFGTSNCAVAALVDNLPTLIVVDENSENPYKIRSAIYLAQDESGADSHDAKANEQTLNDMLAAGEILFGERGFNAFLETPHEGRYVNSPKNFLGAKIPKRLLDSFETLVVRFLSYLKQCAEKQLSQEITKAVIARPVNYHSTMGELGNKQAEALMLRAAYKVGFTEVDFIHEPLAAAYHFEQSIDQTTDAMVVDLGGGTSDVTFCQLSQDKANHLDRSNDIFATKGIRQGGIVSDKSLAAGIVSPLFGRGGRTDTGRAIPNMLFSGVYDIDNIPLMGEFYSPARAKLISEYIFESEDPLPLMRLQRVQKQRLTHQLMHAIESAKINLSDKPQTDLSLAFIESTLQLSVERQHVSDTMINWLDKMFVMIDETITEAGKTPEIIYLTGGMGLSPLVQKALGQRYPDVEINVADAFSSVVFGALLKAQRLYS
;
A
#
# COMPACT_ATOMS: atom_id res chain seq x y z
N MET A 1 9.20 2.71 34.46
CA MET A 1 7.94 2.07 34.03
C MET A 1 8.00 2.06 32.53
N THR A 2 7.83 0.90 31.91
CA THR A 2 7.70 0.81 30.45
C THR A 2 6.38 1.47 30.04
N ALA A 3 6.39 2.22 28.94
CA ALA A 3 5.21 2.92 28.45
C ALA A 3 4.17 1.92 27.92
N ASP A 4 2.90 2.08 28.28
CA ASP A 4 1.78 1.22 27.86
C ASP A 4 1.16 1.65 26.52
N PHE A 5 1.90 2.40 25.71
CA PHE A 5 1.48 2.94 24.42
C PHE A 5 2.47 2.61 23.28
N ILE A 6 1.95 2.61 22.07
CA ILE A 6 2.71 2.38 20.83
C ILE A 6 2.32 3.35 19.72
N GLY A 7 3.24 3.56 18.77
CA GLY A 7 2.96 4.13 17.46
C GLY A 7 2.74 3.01 16.44
N ILE A 8 1.73 3.16 15.59
CA ILE A 8 1.43 2.20 14.51
C ILE A 8 1.38 2.95 13.19
N ASP A 9 2.21 2.54 12.24
CA ASP A 9 2.00 2.85 10.83
C ASP A 9 1.19 1.71 10.19
N PHE A 10 -0.09 1.99 9.89
CA PHE A 10 -0.97 1.06 9.22
C PHE A 10 -1.02 1.38 7.72
N GLY A 11 0.05 1.03 7.00
CA GLY A 11 0.26 1.40 5.60
C GLY A 11 -0.50 0.52 4.59
N THR A 12 -0.56 0.97 3.33
CA THR A 12 -1.17 0.22 2.23
C THR A 12 -0.33 -0.98 1.80
N SER A 13 0.98 -0.82 1.72
CA SER A 13 1.90 -1.89 1.31
C SER A 13 2.54 -2.60 2.48
N ASN A 14 2.91 -1.87 3.52
CA ASN A 14 3.54 -2.41 4.72
C ASN A 14 3.01 -1.70 5.96
N CYS A 15 3.06 -2.40 7.10
CA CYS A 15 2.80 -1.83 8.42
C CYS A 15 4.05 -1.95 9.29
N ALA A 16 4.16 -1.04 10.29
CA ALA A 16 5.23 -1.02 11.27
C ALA A 16 4.69 -0.62 12.64
N VAL A 17 5.40 -1.02 13.69
CA VAL A 17 5.08 -0.65 15.08
C VAL A 17 6.35 -0.14 15.76
N ALA A 18 6.21 0.92 16.55
CA ALA A 18 7.27 1.43 17.40
C ALA A 18 6.79 1.61 18.85
N ALA A 19 7.70 1.42 19.78
CA ALA A 19 7.47 1.59 21.22
C ALA A 19 8.66 2.26 21.89
N LEU A 20 8.50 2.68 23.14
CA LEU A 20 9.63 3.13 23.96
C LEU A 20 10.24 1.93 24.71
N VAL A 21 11.51 1.66 24.44
CA VAL A 21 12.33 0.72 25.20
C VAL A 21 13.43 1.52 25.90
N ASP A 22 13.48 1.48 27.21
CA ASP A 22 14.41 2.30 28.01
C ASP A 22 14.37 3.81 27.67
N ASN A 23 13.17 4.31 27.39
CA ASN A 23 12.88 5.68 26.92
C ASN A 23 13.43 6.02 25.52
N LEU A 24 13.86 5.03 24.74
CA LEU A 24 14.33 5.23 23.38
C LEU A 24 13.30 4.70 22.38
N PRO A 25 12.96 5.46 21.33
CA PRO A 25 12.13 4.98 20.25
C PRO A 25 12.74 3.74 19.59
N THR A 26 12.00 2.64 19.59
CA THR A 26 12.49 1.34 19.10
C THR A 26 11.44 0.70 18.21
N LEU A 27 11.86 0.20 17.04
CA LEU A 27 11.01 -0.57 16.16
C LEU A 27 10.74 -1.96 16.73
N ILE A 28 9.51 -2.42 16.62
CA ILE A 28 9.08 -3.77 17.01
C ILE A 28 9.26 -4.72 15.82
N VAL A 29 9.79 -5.91 16.07
CA VAL A 29 9.83 -6.99 15.07
C VAL A 29 8.41 -7.49 14.83
N VAL A 30 7.90 -7.32 13.62
CA VAL A 30 6.52 -7.67 13.23
C VAL A 30 6.46 -8.78 12.18
N ASP A 31 7.56 -9.10 11.49
CA ASP A 31 7.63 -10.22 10.53
C ASP A 31 9.04 -10.81 10.48
N GLU A 32 9.27 -11.88 11.24
CA GLU A 32 10.56 -12.57 11.29
C GLU A 32 10.94 -13.27 9.95
N ASN A 33 9.99 -13.41 9.01
CA ASN A 33 10.22 -14.03 7.71
C ASN A 33 10.54 -13.01 6.62
N SER A 34 10.42 -11.71 6.91
CA SER A 34 10.75 -10.63 5.98
C SER A 34 12.26 -10.33 5.99
N GLU A 35 12.80 -9.88 4.86
CA GLU A 35 14.16 -9.32 4.78
C GLU A 35 14.36 -8.13 5.75
N ASN A 36 13.30 -7.35 5.98
CA ASN A 36 13.26 -6.34 7.02
C ASN A 36 12.22 -6.73 8.08
N PRO A 37 12.64 -7.29 9.24
CA PRO A 37 11.72 -7.81 10.24
C PRO A 37 10.88 -6.74 10.94
N TYR A 38 11.22 -5.47 10.80
CA TYR A 38 10.50 -4.34 11.40
C TYR A 38 9.32 -3.84 10.57
N LYS A 39 9.13 -4.40 9.38
CA LYS A 39 7.96 -4.11 8.53
C LYS A 39 7.28 -5.40 8.13
N ILE A 40 5.96 -5.40 8.17
CA ILE A 40 5.14 -6.51 7.69
C ILE A 40 4.35 -6.08 6.46
N ARG A 41 4.34 -6.92 5.43
CA ARG A 41 3.46 -6.74 4.27
C ARG A 41 2.00 -6.63 4.74
N SER A 42 1.30 -5.59 4.30
CA SER A 42 -0.12 -5.37 4.59
C SER A 42 -0.99 -6.38 3.84
N ALA A 43 -0.82 -7.66 4.15
CA ALA A 43 -1.48 -8.77 3.49
C ALA A 43 -1.91 -9.84 4.48
N ILE A 44 -3.04 -10.48 4.17
CA ILE A 44 -3.64 -11.56 4.94
C ILE A 44 -3.94 -12.72 4.00
N TYR A 45 -3.53 -13.91 4.36
CA TYR A 45 -3.96 -15.14 3.72
C TYR A 45 -4.84 -15.94 4.68
N LEU A 46 -6.04 -16.23 4.22
CA LEU A 46 -7.02 -17.07 4.90
C LEU A 46 -6.95 -18.45 4.26
N ALA A 47 -6.29 -19.38 4.93
CA ALA A 47 -6.23 -20.76 4.49
C ALA A 47 -7.62 -21.39 4.66
N GLN A 48 -8.03 -22.23 3.71
CA GLN A 48 -9.31 -22.95 3.74
C GLN A 48 -9.03 -24.43 3.93
N ASP A 49 -9.81 -25.10 4.77
CA ASP A 49 -9.84 -26.56 4.78
C ASP A 49 -10.40 -27.09 3.44
N GLU A 50 -9.93 -28.25 3.00
CA GLU A 50 -10.19 -28.87 1.68
C GLU A 50 -11.67 -29.00 1.24
N SER A 51 -12.62 -28.57 2.08
CA SER A 51 -14.05 -28.74 1.88
C SER A 51 -14.79 -27.58 1.21
N GLY A 52 -14.10 -26.46 0.91
CA GLY A 52 -14.74 -25.23 0.42
C GLY A 52 -14.69 -25.06 -1.09
N ALA A 53 -15.78 -25.34 -1.79
CA ALA A 53 -15.91 -25.12 -3.23
C ALA A 53 -15.89 -23.61 -3.61
N ASP A 54 -15.16 -23.29 -4.66
CA ASP A 54 -15.24 -21.98 -5.36
C ASP A 54 -16.69 -21.72 -5.80
N SER A 55 -17.40 -20.83 -5.10
CA SER A 55 -18.68 -20.34 -5.60
C SER A 55 -18.46 -19.01 -6.33
N HIS A 56 -18.92 -18.93 -7.56
CA HIS A 56 -18.86 -17.72 -8.38
C HIS A 56 -19.95 -16.70 -8.03
N ASP A 57 -20.79 -16.97 -7.03
CA ASP A 57 -21.82 -16.07 -6.54
C ASP A 57 -21.25 -15.09 -5.53
N ALA A 58 -21.47 -13.79 -5.72
CA ALA A 58 -20.99 -12.74 -4.82
C ALA A 58 -21.50 -12.92 -3.36
N LYS A 59 -22.71 -13.46 -3.16
CA LYS A 59 -23.25 -13.75 -1.83
C LYS A 59 -22.57 -14.96 -1.18
N ALA A 60 -22.26 -15.99 -1.98
CA ALA A 60 -21.54 -17.15 -1.50
C ALA A 60 -20.07 -16.81 -1.20
N ASN A 61 -19.43 -15.92 -1.99
CA ASN A 61 -18.09 -15.41 -1.69
C ASN A 61 -18.01 -14.63 -0.38
N GLU A 62 -19.07 -13.89 -0.01
CA GLU A 62 -19.14 -13.15 1.25
C GLU A 62 -19.33 -14.08 2.44
N GLN A 63 -20.21 -15.07 2.32
CA GLN A 63 -20.40 -16.10 3.35
C GLN A 63 -19.10 -16.86 3.58
N THR A 64 -18.45 -17.26 2.50
CA THR A 64 -17.14 -17.94 2.54
C THR A 64 -16.07 -17.13 3.27
N LEU A 65 -16.00 -15.80 3.04
CA LEU A 65 -15.04 -14.95 3.76
C LEU A 65 -15.29 -14.95 5.27
N ASN A 66 -16.55 -14.85 5.71
CA ASN A 66 -16.90 -14.87 7.13
C ASN A 66 -16.63 -16.24 7.76
N ASP A 67 -16.90 -17.32 7.04
CA ASP A 67 -16.63 -18.70 7.49
C ASP A 67 -15.13 -18.95 7.64
N MET A 68 -14.31 -18.47 6.67
CA MET A 68 -12.84 -18.54 6.73
C MET A 68 -12.28 -17.72 7.90
N LEU A 69 -12.84 -16.53 8.16
CA LEU A 69 -12.45 -15.69 9.29
C LEU A 69 -12.78 -16.32 10.65
N ALA A 70 -13.80 -17.18 10.69
CA ALA A 70 -14.24 -17.86 11.91
C ALA A 70 -13.48 -19.16 12.19
N ALA A 71 -13.13 -19.92 11.16
CA ALA A 71 -12.64 -21.30 11.27
C ALA A 71 -11.24 -21.54 10.68
N GLY A 72 -10.75 -20.65 9.78
CA GLY A 72 -9.50 -20.86 9.06
C GLY A 72 -8.24 -20.39 9.79
N GLU A 73 -7.09 -20.95 9.41
CA GLU A 73 -5.79 -20.39 9.79
C GLU A 73 -5.57 -19.06 9.07
N ILE A 74 -5.17 -18.04 9.84
CA ILE A 74 -4.89 -16.70 9.32
C ILE A 74 -3.39 -16.47 9.34
N LEU A 75 -2.81 -16.27 8.16
CA LEU A 75 -1.39 -15.99 7.99
C LEU A 75 -1.19 -14.52 7.54
N PHE A 76 -0.19 -13.87 8.13
CA PHE A 76 0.11 -12.46 7.88
C PHE A 76 1.46 -12.31 7.17
N GLY A 77 1.65 -11.16 6.52
CA GLY A 77 2.94 -10.73 5.97
C GLY A 77 3.51 -11.68 4.93
N GLU A 78 4.82 -11.88 4.96
CA GLU A 78 5.54 -12.76 4.01
C GLU A 78 5.13 -14.23 4.18
N ARG A 79 4.85 -14.67 5.40
CA ARG A 79 4.34 -16.04 5.63
C ARG A 79 3.02 -16.27 4.90
N GLY A 80 2.09 -15.31 4.99
CA GLY A 80 0.81 -15.38 4.28
C GLY A 80 0.95 -15.30 2.77
N PHE A 81 1.87 -14.46 2.29
CA PHE A 81 2.14 -14.33 0.87
C PHE A 81 2.76 -15.61 0.28
N ASN A 82 3.74 -16.20 0.95
CA ASN A 82 4.39 -17.42 0.50
C ASN A 82 3.40 -18.61 0.48
N ALA A 83 2.57 -18.77 1.54
CA ALA A 83 1.52 -19.76 1.56
C ALA A 83 0.53 -19.60 0.40
N PHE A 84 0.13 -18.36 0.09
CA PHE A 84 -0.68 -18.08 -1.09
C PHE A 84 0.01 -18.47 -2.41
N LEU A 85 1.33 -18.23 -2.55
CA LEU A 85 2.05 -18.61 -3.78
C LEU A 85 2.14 -20.12 -3.96
N GLU A 86 2.24 -20.89 -2.87
CA GLU A 86 2.27 -22.34 -2.89
C GLU A 86 0.89 -22.94 -3.25
N THR A 87 -0.17 -22.39 -2.69
CA THR A 87 -1.54 -22.90 -2.85
C THR A 87 -2.56 -21.80 -3.16
N PRO A 88 -2.48 -21.14 -4.36
CA PRO A 88 -3.31 -19.97 -4.68
C PRO A 88 -4.81 -20.27 -4.81
N HIS A 89 -5.20 -21.57 -4.86
CA HIS A 89 -6.59 -22.02 -4.94
C HIS A 89 -7.18 -22.49 -3.60
N GLU A 90 -6.33 -22.72 -2.57
CA GLU A 90 -6.72 -23.32 -1.30
C GLU A 90 -7.01 -22.29 -0.22
N GLY A 91 -7.12 -21.03 -0.59
CA GLY A 91 -7.38 -19.96 0.36
C GLY A 91 -7.70 -18.63 -0.32
N ARG A 92 -7.88 -17.62 0.50
CA ARG A 92 -8.17 -16.26 0.04
C ARG A 92 -7.06 -15.31 0.47
N TYR A 93 -6.38 -14.73 -0.50
CA TYR A 93 -5.39 -13.69 -0.28
C TYR A 93 -6.05 -12.31 -0.34
N VAL A 94 -5.86 -11.52 0.72
CA VAL A 94 -6.33 -10.13 0.80
C VAL A 94 -5.10 -9.22 0.84
N ASN A 95 -4.87 -8.52 -0.26
CA ASN A 95 -3.82 -7.51 -0.34
C ASN A 95 -4.36 -6.19 0.21
N SER A 96 -3.68 -5.64 1.22
CA SER A 96 -3.99 -4.38 1.87
C SER A 96 -5.42 -4.22 2.38
N PRO A 97 -5.70 -4.62 3.64
CA PRO A 97 -6.99 -4.31 4.28
C PRO A 97 -7.33 -2.82 4.29
N LYS A 98 -6.32 -1.94 4.23
CA LYS A 98 -6.47 -0.48 4.16
C LYS A 98 -7.17 0.01 2.88
N ASN A 99 -7.05 -0.73 1.77
CA ASN A 99 -7.63 -0.33 0.48
C ASN A 99 -9.16 -0.19 0.49
N PHE A 100 -9.85 -0.80 1.45
CA PHE A 100 -11.32 -0.76 1.55
C PHE A 100 -11.84 0.31 2.49
N LEU A 101 -10.94 0.93 3.28
CA LEU A 101 -11.30 1.97 4.21
C LEU A 101 -11.76 3.22 3.45
N GLY A 102 -12.92 3.74 3.82
CA GLY A 102 -13.53 4.91 3.18
C GLY A 102 -14.12 4.67 1.79
N ALA A 103 -14.16 3.42 1.30
CA ALA A 103 -14.78 3.07 0.04
C ALA A 103 -16.31 2.97 0.16
N LYS A 104 -17.02 3.28 -0.93
CA LYS A 104 -18.47 3.07 -1.04
C LYS A 104 -18.76 1.60 -1.36
N ILE A 105 -18.84 0.76 -0.32
CA ILE A 105 -19.12 -0.67 -0.43
C ILE A 105 -20.31 -1.06 0.43
N PRO A 106 -21.00 -2.20 0.15
CA PRO A 106 -22.09 -2.68 0.97
C PRO A 106 -21.69 -2.87 2.44
N LYS A 107 -22.61 -2.57 3.37
CA LYS A 107 -22.33 -2.64 4.82
C LYS A 107 -21.79 -4.00 5.25
N ARG A 108 -22.38 -5.11 4.74
CA ARG A 108 -21.93 -6.48 5.08
C ARG A 108 -20.45 -6.70 4.72
N LEU A 109 -20.05 -6.22 3.55
CA LEU A 109 -18.64 -6.32 3.13
C LEU A 109 -17.73 -5.44 3.99
N LEU A 110 -18.22 -4.27 4.41
CA LEU A 110 -17.51 -3.40 5.34
C LEU A 110 -17.29 -4.09 6.70
N ASP A 111 -18.30 -4.83 7.20
CA ASP A 111 -18.21 -5.59 8.46
C ASP A 111 -17.15 -6.73 8.36
N SER A 112 -17.05 -7.40 7.20
CA SER A 112 -16.01 -8.40 6.95
C SER A 112 -14.62 -7.75 6.92
N PHE A 113 -14.47 -6.59 6.29
CA PHE A 113 -13.20 -5.84 6.30
C PHE A 113 -12.83 -5.31 7.69
N GLU A 114 -13.81 -4.89 8.49
CA GLU A 114 -13.55 -4.53 9.88
C GLU A 114 -12.94 -5.73 10.64
N THR A 115 -13.44 -6.94 10.41
CA THR A 115 -12.87 -8.15 11.02
C THR A 115 -11.42 -8.38 10.57
N LEU A 116 -11.09 -8.19 9.30
CA LEU A 116 -9.70 -8.29 8.80
C LEU A 116 -8.80 -7.25 9.48
N VAL A 117 -9.25 -6.02 9.62
CA VAL A 117 -8.50 -4.96 10.33
C VAL A 117 -8.30 -5.32 11.80
N VAL A 118 -9.32 -5.84 12.48
CA VAL A 118 -9.23 -6.34 13.87
C VAL A 118 -8.14 -7.42 13.98
N ARG A 119 -8.16 -8.41 13.09
CA ARG A 119 -7.15 -9.49 13.10
C ARG A 119 -5.74 -8.97 12.88
N PHE A 120 -5.56 -8.03 11.94
CA PHE A 120 -4.24 -7.46 11.65
C PHE A 120 -3.73 -6.58 12.81
N LEU A 121 -4.58 -5.70 13.36
CA LEU A 121 -4.22 -4.89 14.53
C LEU A 121 -3.93 -5.76 15.76
N SER A 122 -4.69 -6.84 15.97
CA SER A 122 -4.44 -7.81 17.04
C SER A 122 -3.05 -8.44 16.90
N TYR A 123 -2.68 -8.84 15.67
CA TYR A 123 -1.36 -9.38 15.40
C TYR A 123 -0.24 -8.37 15.72
N LEU A 124 -0.36 -7.12 15.26
CA LEU A 124 0.64 -6.07 15.53
C LEU A 124 0.77 -5.79 17.03
N LYS A 125 -0.37 -5.70 17.74
CA LYS A 125 -0.38 -5.51 19.20
C LYS A 125 0.31 -6.66 19.93
N GLN A 126 0.01 -7.90 19.56
CA GLN A 126 0.62 -9.10 20.15
C GLN A 126 2.15 -9.15 19.92
N CYS A 127 2.64 -8.73 18.74
CA CYS A 127 4.08 -8.60 18.49
C CYS A 127 4.74 -7.62 19.48
N ALA A 128 4.11 -6.48 19.72
CA ALA A 128 4.60 -5.48 20.66
C ALA A 128 4.56 -6.02 22.10
N GLU A 129 3.45 -6.57 22.55
CA GLU A 129 3.27 -7.10 23.89
C GLU A 129 4.24 -8.23 24.21
N LYS A 130 4.47 -9.15 23.24
CA LYS A 130 5.42 -10.23 23.36
C LYS A 130 6.84 -9.73 23.58
N GLN A 131 7.28 -8.73 22.79
CA GLN A 131 8.65 -8.20 22.87
C GLN A 131 8.85 -7.34 24.13
N LEU A 132 7.84 -6.57 24.51
CA LEU A 132 7.90 -5.67 25.68
C LEU A 132 7.57 -6.40 26.98
N SER A 133 7.04 -7.63 26.92
CA SER A 133 6.57 -8.43 28.07
C SER A 133 5.59 -7.67 28.96
N GLN A 134 4.71 -6.86 28.32
CA GLN A 134 3.69 -6.05 29.02
C GLN A 134 2.46 -5.85 28.16
N GLU A 135 1.33 -5.55 28.79
CA GLU A 135 0.10 -5.18 28.13
C GLU A 135 0.21 -3.75 27.54
N ILE A 136 -0.26 -3.57 26.33
CA ILE A 136 -0.31 -2.28 25.63
C ILE A 136 -1.77 -1.86 25.51
N THR A 137 -2.12 -0.74 26.11
CA THR A 137 -3.51 -0.27 26.20
C THR A 137 -3.79 0.97 25.35
N LYS A 138 -2.75 1.64 24.84
CA LYS A 138 -2.90 2.91 24.10
C LYS A 138 -2.12 2.88 22.80
N ALA A 139 -2.65 3.58 21.79
CA ALA A 139 -2.00 3.68 20.49
C ALA A 139 -2.25 5.01 19.79
N VAL A 140 -1.26 5.46 19.02
CA VAL A 140 -1.47 6.44 17.94
C VAL A 140 -1.26 5.73 16.62
N ILE A 141 -2.28 5.82 15.75
CA ILE A 141 -2.29 5.15 14.43
C ILE A 141 -2.12 6.20 13.35
N ALA A 142 -1.09 6.05 12.52
CA ALA A 142 -0.90 6.88 11.35
C ALA A 142 -1.94 6.55 10.27
N ARG A 143 -2.43 7.58 9.59
CA ARG A 143 -3.42 7.49 8.53
C ARG A 143 -3.10 8.41 7.36
N PRO A 144 -3.55 8.08 6.14
CA PRO A 144 -3.41 8.99 5.00
C PRO A 144 -4.27 10.24 5.22
N VAL A 145 -3.96 11.31 4.49
CA VAL A 145 -4.81 12.51 4.46
C VAL A 145 -6.20 12.13 3.91
N ASN A 146 -6.25 11.32 2.85
CA ASN A 146 -7.48 10.81 2.28
C ASN A 146 -7.44 9.28 2.12
N TYR A 147 -8.36 8.58 2.76
CA TYR A 147 -8.48 7.13 2.62
C TYR A 147 -9.00 6.71 1.24
N HIS A 148 -10.04 7.37 0.72
CA HIS A 148 -10.63 7.02 -0.55
C HIS A 148 -11.24 8.23 -1.27
N SER A 149 -10.97 8.37 -2.58
CA SER A 149 -11.41 9.53 -3.37
C SER A 149 -12.92 9.59 -3.65
N THR A 150 -13.64 8.46 -3.57
CA THR A 150 -15.05 8.39 -4.00
C THR A 150 -16.04 8.99 -3.02
N MET A 151 -15.71 9.05 -1.74
CA MET A 151 -16.59 9.58 -0.68
C MET A 151 -16.04 10.82 0.03
N GLY A 152 -14.81 11.23 -0.31
CA GLY A 152 -14.17 12.40 0.29
C GLY A 152 -14.19 12.35 1.82
N GLU A 153 -14.55 13.45 2.47
CA GLU A 153 -14.60 13.58 3.93
C GLU A 153 -15.53 12.57 4.64
N LEU A 154 -16.63 12.17 4.00
CA LEU A 154 -17.51 11.12 4.55
C LEU A 154 -16.80 9.77 4.56
N GLY A 155 -15.97 9.47 3.56
CA GLY A 155 -15.16 8.28 3.52
C GLY A 155 -14.07 8.29 4.59
N ASN A 156 -13.42 9.43 4.82
CA ASN A 156 -12.43 9.58 5.89
C ASN A 156 -13.05 9.30 7.26
N LYS A 157 -14.21 9.91 7.57
CA LYS A 157 -14.94 9.66 8.83
C LYS A 157 -15.37 8.20 8.99
N GLN A 158 -15.83 7.56 7.91
CA GLN A 158 -16.17 6.13 7.92
C GLN A 158 -14.95 5.26 8.23
N ALA A 159 -13.80 5.53 7.61
CA ALA A 159 -12.56 4.81 7.80
C ALA A 159 -12.03 4.95 9.23
N GLU A 160 -11.98 6.18 9.74
CA GLU A 160 -11.56 6.46 11.12
C GLU A 160 -12.46 5.76 12.15
N ALA A 161 -13.78 5.86 11.98
CA ALA A 161 -14.73 5.19 12.86
C ALA A 161 -14.56 3.66 12.84
N LEU A 162 -14.25 3.07 11.67
CA LEU A 162 -13.97 1.63 11.55
C LEU A 162 -12.66 1.28 12.27
N MET A 163 -11.59 2.03 12.01
CA MET A 163 -10.28 1.80 12.63
C MET A 163 -10.36 1.93 14.16
N LEU A 164 -11.09 2.93 14.65
CA LEU A 164 -11.29 3.15 16.08
C LEU A 164 -12.05 1.97 16.73
N ARG A 165 -13.14 1.53 16.10
CA ARG A 165 -13.88 0.34 16.59
C ARG A 165 -13.00 -0.92 16.56
N ALA A 166 -12.22 -1.10 15.51
CA ALA A 166 -11.30 -2.23 15.39
C ALA A 166 -10.25 -2.20 16.51
N ALA A 167 -9.67 -1.05 16.77
CA ALA A 167 -8.68 -0.87 17.84
C ALA A 167 -9.28 -1.16 19.23
N TYR A 168 -10.49 -0.68 19.52
CA TYR A 168 -11.17 -1.00 20.79
C TYR A 168 -11.49 -2.51 20.91
N LYS A 169 -11.88 -3.19 19.82
CA LYS A 169 -12.09 -4.64 19.82
C LYS A 169 -10.81 -5.45 20.10
N VAL A 170 -9.65 -4.89 19.78
CA VAL A 170 -8.33 -5.47 20.05
C VAL A 170 -7.88 -5.25 21.49
N GLY A 171 -8.57 -4.38 22.24
CA GLY A 171 -8.30 -4.11 23.66
C GLY A 171 -7.47 -2.84 23.90
N PHE A 172 -7.31 -1.97 22.91
CA PHE A 172 -6.87 -0.59 23.21
C PHE A 172 -7.99 0.16 23.93
N THR A 173 -7.63 0.98 24.91
CA THR A 173 -8.56 1.82 25.69
C THR A 173 -8.52 3.28 25.27
N GLU A 174 -7.36 3.71 24.75
CA GLU A 174 -7.15 5.05 24.23
C GLU A 174 -6.46 4.98 22.87
N VAL A 175 -7.07 5.62 21.86
CA VAL A 175 -6.57 5.63 20.47
C VAL A 175 -6.71 7.02 19.89
N ASP A 176 -5.66 7.51 19.28
CA ASP A 176 -5.66 8.73 18.49
C ASP A 176 -5.05 8.50 17.09
N PHE A 177 -5.29 9.42 16.18
CA PHE A 177 -4.81 9.36 14.80
C PHE A 177 -3.88 10.52 14.48
N ILE A 178 -2.95 10.27 13.55
CA ILE A 178 -2.09 11.31 12.98
C ILE A 178 -2.00 11.11 11.46
N HIS A 179 -1.98 12.21 10.70
CA HIS A 179 -1.69 12.10 9.26
C HIS A 179 -0.26 11.61 9.03
N GLU A 180 -0.07 10.66 8.11
CA GLU A 180 1.24 10.08 7.78
C GLU A 180 2.32 11.14 7.52
N PRO A 181 2.10 12.16 6.65
CA PRO A 181 3.11 13.19 6.43
C PRO A 181 3.37 14.06 7.67
N LEU A 182 2.36 14.29 8.53
CA LEU A 182 2.57 15.01 9.78
C LEU A 182 3.33 14.18 10.81
N ALA A 183 3.10 12.87 10.85
CA ALA A 183 3.89 11.97 11.69
C ALA A 183 5.37 12.00 11.26
N ALA A 184 5.63 11.88 9.96
CA ALA A 184 7.00 12.00 9.44
C ALA A 184 7.61 13.38 9.76
N ALA A 185 6.83 14.46 9.69
CA ALA A 185 7.27 15.79 10.10
C ALA A 185 7.70 15.85 11.57
N TYR A 186 6.92 15.24 12.47
CA TYR A 186 7.26 15.20 13.90
C TYR A 186 8.54 14.41 14.20
N HIS A 187 8.79 13.32 13.48
CA HIS A 187 10.05 12.60 13.59
C HIS A 187 11.21 13.46 13.10
N PHE A 188 11.03 14.11 11.97
CA PHE A 188 12.05 14.98 11.39
C PHE A 188 12.37 16.18 12.29
N GLU A 189 11.38 16.76 12.97
CA GLU A 189 11.54 17.89 13.90
C GLU A 189 12.58 17.62 15.00
N GLN A 190 12.84 16.35 15.33
CA GLN A 190 13.87 15.98 16.31
C GLN A 190 15.31 16.23 15.82
N SER A 191 15.51 16.41 14.52
CA SER A 191 16.83 16.56 13.89
C SER A 191 17.15 17.97 13.42
N ILE A 192 16.22 18.93 13.56
CA ILE A 192 16.46 20.32 13.14
C ILE A 192 16.94 21.18 14.29
N ASP A 193 17.84 22.11 13.99
CA ASP A 193 18.44 23.04 14.98
C ASP A 193 17.73 24.41 15.03
N GLN A 194 16.91 24.73 14.03
CA GLN A 194 16.23 26.01 13.91
C GLN A 194 14.80 25.85 13.41
N THR A 195 13.96 26.87 13.64
CA THR A 195 12.61 26.91 13.07
C THR A 195 12.67 26.89 11.58
N THR A 196 11.99 25.94 10.94
CA THR A 196 12.06 25.64 9.52
C THR A 196 10.68 25.48 8.92
N ASP A 197 10.41 26.15 7.80
CA ASP A 197 9.21 25.96 7.00
C ASP A 197 9.42 24.73 6.09
N ALA A 198 8.90 23.58 6.51
CA ALA A 198 9.17 22.28 5.91
C ALA A 198 7.94 21.71 5.19
N MET A 199 8.14 21.13 4.03
CA MET A 199 7.14 20.34 3.33
C MET A 199 7.50 18.86 3.42
N VAL A 200 6.63 18.06 3.98
CA VAL A 200 6.76 16.60 3.99
C VAL A 200 5.93 16.02 2.85
N VAL A 201 6.58 15.27 1.99
CA VAL A 201 5.99 14.58 0.83
C VAL A 201 6.12 13.08 1.09
N ASP A 202 5.02 12.44 1.46
CA ASP A 202 4.95 11.00 1.70
C ASP A 202 4.42 10.28 0.46
N LEU A 203 5.28 9.47 -0.15
CA LEU A 203 5.00 8.74 -1.39
C LEU A 203 4.93 7.24 -1.11
N GLY A 204 3.78 6.80 -0.65
CA GLY A 204 3.51 5.41 -0.32
C GLY A 204 3.21 4.52 -1.53
N GLY A 205 2.84 3.26 -1.26
CA GLY A 205 2.42 2.32 -2.31
C GLY A 205 1.03 2.64 -2.88
N GLY A 206 0.08 3.11 -2.06
CA GLY A 206 -1.30 3.38 -2.45
C GLY A 206 -1.69 4.85 -2.50
N THR A 207 -1.02 5.70 -1.72
CA THR A 207 -1.31 7.13 -1.58
C THR A 207 -0.06 7.96 -1.79
N SER A 208 -0.27 9.24 -2.13
CA SER A 208 0.75 10.30 -2.05
C SER A 208 0.12 11.44 -1.27
N ASP A 209 0.78 11.82 -0.18
CA ASP A 209 0.28 12.79 0.78
C ASP A 209 1.33 13.90 1.01
N VAL A 210 0.89 15.14 1.15
CA VAL A 210 1.76 16.30 1.36
C VAL A 210 1.24 17.11 2.54
N THR A 211 2.14 17.47 3.45
CA THR A 211 1.87 18.44 4.51
C THR A 211 2.95 19.52 4.50
N PHE A 212 2.54 20.77 4.45
CA PHE A 212 3.42 21.92 4.62
C PHE A 212 3.20 22.52 6.00
N CYS A 213 4.25 22.55 6.81
CA CYS A 213 4.18 22.95 8.21
C CYS A 213 5.45 23.68 8.65
N GLN A 214 5.33 24.41 9.76
CA GLN A 214 6.47 24.96 10.47
C GLN A 214 6.92 23.99 11.56
N LEU A 215 8.19 23.63 11.56
CA LEU A 215 8.82 22.76 12.52
C LEU A 215 9.77 23.55 13.43
N SER A 216 9.80 23.21 14.70
CA SER A 216 10.69 23.85 15.68
C SER A 216 10.83 22.98 16.92
N GLN A 217 12.04 22.78 17.42
CA GLN A 217 12.29 22.04 18.65
C GLN A 217 11.53 22.63 19.86
N ASP A 218 11.38 23.95 19.92
CA ASP A 218 10.64 24.61 21.00
C ASP A 218 9.17 24.21 21.03
N LYS A 219 8.61 23.83 19.89
CA LYS A 219 7.22 23.42 19.74
C LYS A 219 7.04 21.88 19.78
N ALA A 220 8.13 21.14 19.76
CA ALA A 220 8.11 19.68 19.65
C ALA A 220 7.26 19.00 20.71
N ASN A 221 7.10 19.58 21.90
CA ASN A 221 6.29 19.02 22.99
C ASN A 221 4.87 19.61 23.09
N HIS A 222 4.46 20.53 22.20
CA HIS A 222 3.11 21.06 22.22
C HIS A 222 2.10 20.01 21.71
N LEU A 223 0.97 19.87 22.40
CA LEU A 223 -0.11 18.95 22.00
C LEU A 223 -0.88 19.48 20.81
N ASP A 224 -1.24 20.78 20.82
CA ASP A 224 -1.93 21.42 19.70
C ASP A 224 -0.90 22.06 18.76
N ARG A 225 -0.81 21.52 17.57
CA ARG A 225 0.07 21.95 16.48
C ARG A 225 -0.71 22.43 15.26
N SER A 226 -2.03 22.66 15.40
CA SER A 226 -2.90 23.05 14.28
C SER A 226 -2.46 24.34 13.60
N ASN A 227 -1.94 25.31 14.36
CA ASN A 227 -1.43 26.56 13.83
C ASN A 227 -0.09 26.45 13.09
N ASP A 228 0.62 25.35 13.26
CA ASP A 228 1.89 25.11 12.58
C ASP A 228 1.70 24.42 11.23
N ILE A 229 0.51 23.92 10.93
CA ILE A 229 0.18 23.28 9.66
C ILE A 229 -0.41 24.33 8.73
N PHE A 230 0.28 24.64 7.62
CA PHE A 230 -0.17 25.65 6.66
C PHE A 230 -1.14 25.08 5.64
N ALA A 231 -0.85 23.88 5.13
CA ALA A 231 -1.71 23.18 4.18
C ALA A 231 -1.41 21.67 4.22
N THR A 232 -2.43 20.87 3.88
CA THR A 232 -2.27 19.43 3.71
C THR A 232 -3.15 18.91 2.59
N LYS A 233 -2.60 18.04 1.73
CA LYS A 233 -3.31 17.43 0.60
C LYS A 233 -2.90 15.97 0.45
N GLY A 234 -3.77 15.17 -0.19
CA GLY A 234 -3.45 13.80 -0.48
C GLY A 234 -4.23 13.29 -1.69
N ILE A 235 -3.60 12.41 -2.47
CA ILE A 235 -4.21 11.69 -3.58
C ILE A 235 -4.05 10.19 -3.40
N ARG A 236 -5.06 9.41 -3.81
CA ARG A 236 -4.99 7.96 -3.78
C ARG A 236 -4.30 7.43 -5.04
N GLN A 237 -3.05 7.77 -5.19
CA GLN A 237 -2.14 7.29 -6.22
C GLN A 237 -0.75 7.19 -5.61
N GLY A 238 -0.12 6.02 -5.74
CA GLY A 238 1.20 5.73 -5.21
C GLY A 238 1.93 4.74 -6.11
N GLY A 239 2.89 4.00 -5.57
CA GLY A 239 3.73 3.07 -6.31
C GLY A 239 2.97 2.02 -7.12
N ILE A 240 1.82 1.57 -6.63
CA ILE A 240 0.96 0.59 -7.34
C ILE A 240 0.52 1.11 -8.72
N VAL A 241 0.29 2.42 -8.87
CA VAL A 241 -0.07 3.00 -10.18
C VAL A 241 1.07 2.86 -11.17
N SER A 242 2.32 3.08 -10.73
CA SER A 242 3.51 2.86 -11.55
C SER A 242 3.67 1.38 -11.92
N ASP A 243 3.48 0.47 -10.97
CA ASP A 243 3.55 -0.99 -11.23
C ASP A 243 2.52 -1.44 -12.26
N LYS A 244 1.27 -0.99 -12.13
CA LYS A 244 0.18 -1.28 -13.09
C LYS A 244 0.50 -0.72 -14.48
N SER A 245 1.03 0.48 -14.56
CA SER A 245 1.40 1.12 -15.82
C SER A 245 2.57 0.40 -16.49
N LEU A 246 3.58 0.02 -15.70
CA LEU A 246 4.71 -0.78 -16.18
C LEU A 246 4.23 -2.13 -16.72
N ALA A 247 3.41 -2.84 -15.94
CA ALA A 247 2.79 -4.10 -16.35
C ALA A 247 2.01 -3.98 -17.67
N ALA A 248 1.17 -2.94 -17.77
CA ALA A 248 0.39 -2.68 -18.98
C ALA A 248 1.25 -2.36 -20.20
N GLY A 249 2.40 -1.70 -20.00
CA GLY A 249 3.33 -1.35 -21.08
C GLY A 249 4.15 -2.53 -21.58
N ILE A 250 4.79 -3.28 -20.66
CA ILE A 250 5.78 -4.30 -21.04
C ILE A 250 5.24 -5.74 -21.03
N VAL A 251 4.24 -6.03 -20.17
CA VAL A 251 3.72 -7.41 -20.04
C VAL A 251 2.47 -7.66 -20.88
N SER A 252 1.57 -6.67 -21.02
CA SER A 252 0.35 -6.86 -21.81
C SER A 252 0.58 -7.29 -23.26
N PRO A 253 1.63 -6.83 -23.98
CA PRO A 253 1.96 -7.35 -25.30
C PRO A 253 2.24 -8.86 -25.30
N LEU A 254 2.89 -9.39 -24.26
CA LEU A 254 3.16 -10.83 -24.10
C LEU A 254 1.90 -11.65 -23.84
N PHE A 255 0.81 -10.98 -23.47
CA PHE A 255 -0.52 -11.57 -23.26
C PHE A 255 -1.46 -11.34 -24.46
N GLY A 256 -0.97 -10.74 -25.55
CA GLY A 256 -1.72 -10.54 -26.78
C GLY A 256 -2.37 -9.18 -26.96
N ARG A 257 -2.06 -8.19 -26.10
CA ARG A 257 -2.52 -6.82 -26.31
C ARG A 257 -1.88 -6.23 -27.58
N GLY A 258 -2.72 -5.67 -28.46
CA GLY A 258 -2.30 -5.17 -29.77
C GLY A 258 -2.29 -6.23 -30.87
N GLY A 259 -2.54 -7.51 -30.55
CA GLY A 259 -2.69 -8.59 -31.50
C GLY A 259 -3.98 -8.51 -32.32
N ARG A 260 -4.11 -9.43 -33.30
CA ARG A 260 -5.25 -9.52 -34.21
C ARG A 260 -5.80 -10.93 -34.30
N THR A 261 -7.06 -11.03 -34.67
CA THR A 261 -7.67 -12.29 -35.13
C THR A 261 -7.24 -12.60 -36.56
N ASP A 262 -7.39 -13.85 -37.01
CA ASP A 262 -7.17 -14.32 -38.36
C ASP A 262 -7.99 -13.56 -39.44
N THR A 263 -9.09 -12.90 -39.01
CA THR A 263 -9.89 -12.00 -39.85
C THR A 263 -9.41 -10.55 -39.81
N GLY A 264 -8.29 -10.24 -39.12
CA GLY A 264 -7.69 -8.90 -38.98
C GLY A 264 -8.34 -7.99 -37.91
N ARG A 265 -9.33 -8.49 -37.16
CA ARG A 265 -9.97 -7.73 -36.06
C ARG A 265 -9.01 -7.62 -34.88
N ALA A 266 -8.93 -6.44 -34.26
CA ALA A 266 -8.08 -6.24 -33.08
C ALA A 266 -8.57 -7.04 -31.86
N ILE A 267 -7.65 -7.60 -31.09
CA ILE A 267 -7.93 -8.20 -29.77
C ILE A 267 -8.42 -7.09 -28.81
N PRO A 268 -9.60 -7.23 -28.19
CA PRO A 268 -10.18 -6.17 -27.35
C PRO A 268 -9.38 -5.90 -26.07
N ASN A 269 -9.14 -4.62 -25.77
CA ASN A 269 -8.45 -4.22 -24.55
C ASN A 269 -9.15 -4.67 -23.26
N MET A 270 -10.45 -4.90 -23.29
CA MET A 270 -11.20 -5.40 -22.14
C MET A 270 -10.73 -6.77 -21.64
N LEU A 271 -10.10 -7.59 -22.50
CA LEU A 271 -9.55 -8.89 -22.08
C LEU A 271 -8.47 -8.74 -21.00
N PHE A 272 -7.76 -7.61 -20.99
CA PHE A 272 -6.66 -7.33 -20.09
C PHE A 272 -7.09 -6.53 -18.84
N SER A 273 -8.37 -6.16 -18.73
CA SER A 273 -8.92 -5.46 -17.58
C SER A 273 -8.95 -6.39 -16.36
N GLY A 274 -8.46 -5.91 -15.23
CA GLY A 274 -8.39 -6.65 -13.97
C GLY A 274 -7.15 -7.51 -13.79
N VAL A 275 -6.31 -7.70 -14.83
CA VAL A 275 -5.08 -8.52 -14.75
C VAL A 275 -4.05 -7.95 -13.78
N TYR A 276 -3.99 -6.63 -13.64
CA TYR A 276 -3.00 -5.93 -12.81
C TYR A 276 -3.63 -5.20 -11.62
N ASP A 277 -4.94 -5.31 -11.45
CA ASP A 277 -5.72 -4.49 -10.52
C ASP A 277 -5.86 -5.13 -9.13
N ILE A 278 -4.71 -5.48 -8.50
CA ILE A 278 -4.66 -6.12 -7.17
C ILE A 278 -5.25 -5.27 -6.04
N ASP A 279 -5.40 -3.97 -6.25
CA ASP A 279 -6.01 -2.99 -5.35
C ASP A 279 -7.51 -2.74 -5.62
N ASN A 280 -8.07 -3.39 -6.66
CA ASN A 280 -9.46 -3.27 -7.07
C ASN A 280 -10.13 -4.64 -7.17
N ILE A 281 -10.67 -5.13 -6.03
CA ILE A 281 -11.29 -6.47 -5.94
C ILE A 281 -12.42 -6.67 -6.96
N PRO A 282 -13.37 -5.74 -7.18
CA PRO A 282 -14.39 -5.92 -8.21
C PRO A 282 -13.82 -6.18 -9.59
N LEU A 283 -12.85 -5.37 -10.02
CA LEU A 283 -12.25 -5.48 -11.35
C LEU A 283 -11.42 -6.76 -11.50
N MET A 284 -10.66 -7.11 -10.47
CA MET A 284 -9.93 -8.39 -10.43
C MET A 284 -10.91 -9.58 -10.43
N GLY A 285 -12.04 -9.47 -9.73
CA GLY A 285 -13.10 -10.48 -9.74
C GLY A 285 -13.73 -10.67 -11.12
N GLU A 286 -13.90 -9.60 -11.89
CA GLU A 286 -14.35 -9.69 -13.29
C GLU A 286 -13.34 -10.45 -14.16
N PHE A 287 -12.04 -10.22 -13.98
CA PHE A 287 -11.00 -10.96 -14.69
C PHE A 287 -11.08 -12.47 -14.43
N TYR A 288 -11.36 -12.87 -13.19
CA TYR A 288 -11.50 -14.28 -12.80
C TYR A 288 -12.89 -14.88 -13.06
N SER A 289 -13.81 -14.12 -13.65
CA SER A 289 -15.17 -14.61 -13.92
C SER A 289 -15.19 -15.68 -15.02
N PRO A 290 -16.17 -16.64 -14.98
CA PRO A 290 -16.37 -17.62 -16.06
C PRO A 290 -16.66 -16.96 -17.41
N ALA A 291 -17.33 -15.81 -17.41
CA ALA A 291 -17.60 -15.06 -18.63
C ALA A 291 -16.29 -14.59 -19.30
N ARG A 292 -15.34 -14.07 -18.50
CA ARG A 292 -14.03 -13.65 -19.00
C ARG A 292 -13.21 -14.86 -19.48
N ALA A 293 -13.25 -15.97 -18.75
CA ALA A 293 -12.56 -17.21 -19.13
C ALA A 293 -13.04 -17.72 -20.50
N LYS A 294 -14.37 -17.71 -20.71
CA LYS A 294 -14.97 -18.09 -22.01
C LYS A 294 -14.51 -17.15 -23.11
N LEU A 295 -14.56 -15.83 -22.87
CA LEU A 295 -14.16 -14.84 -23.86
C LEU A 295 -12.67 -14.97 -24.25
N ILE A 296 -11.77 -15.18 -23.28
CA ILE A 296 -10.36 -15.44 -23.56
C ILE A 296 -10.20 -16.69 -24.44
N SER A 297 -10.95 -17.77 -24.13
CA SER A 297 -10.89 -19.01 -24.91
C SER A 297 -11.39 -18.82 -26.35
N GLU A 298 -12.43 -18.03 -26.58
CA GLU A 298 -12.94 -17.69 -27.92
C GLU A 298 -11.87 -16.93 -28.71
N TYR A 299 -11.21 -15.93 -28.12
CA TYR A 299 -10.14 -15.19 -28.80
C TYR A 299 -8.86 -15.98 -28.98
N ILE A 300 -8.54 -16.98 -28.17
CA ILE A 300 -7.45 -17.92 -28.44
C ILE A 300 -7.72 -18.68 -29.75
N PHE A 301 -8.96 -19.12 -29.98
CA PHE A 301 -9.34 -19.84 -31.20
C PHE A 301 -9.34 -18.96 -32.43
N GLU A 302 -9.69 -17.68 -32.32
CA GLU A 302 -9.77 -16.72 -33.43
C GLU A 302 -8.44 -15.98 -33.69
N SER A 303 -7.42 -16.11 -32.86
CA SER A 303 -6.18 -15.31 -32.95
C SER A 303 -5.22 -15.82 -34.02
N GLU A 304 -4.60 -14.89 -34.76
CA GLU A 304 -3.47 -15.20 -35.66
C GLU A 304 -2.29 -15.84 -34.92
N ASP A 305 -2.04 -15.37 -33.67
CA ASP A 305 -1.05 -15.93 -32.74
C ASP A 305 -1.73 -16.23 -31.40
N PRO A 306 -2.10 -17.48 -31.10
CA PRO A 306 -2.78 -17.83 -29.86
C PRO A 306 -1.89 -17.89 -28.65
N LEU A 307 -0.57 -18.00 -28.77
CA LEU A 307 0.35 -18.23 -27.67
C LEU A 307 0.27 -17.12 -26.60
N PRO A 308 0.28 -15.82 -26.95
CA PRO A 308 0.11 -14.74 -25.95
C PRO A 308 -1.19 -14.85 -25.15
N LEU A 309 -2.31 -15.14 -25.81
CA LEU A 309 -3.61 -15.29 -25.11
C LEU A 309 -3.67 -16.57 -24.26
N MET A 310 -2.94 -17.60 -24.61
CA MET A 310 -2.78 -18.80 -23.75
C MET A 310 -2.01 -18.46 -22.46
N ARG A 311 -1.03 -17.55 -22.52
CA ARG A 311 -0.37 -17.01 -21.32
C ARG A 311 -1.36 -16.25 -20.43
N LEU A 312 -2.19 -15.37 -21.01
CA LEU A 312 -3.26 -14.66 -20.29
C LEU A 312 -4.23 -15.66 -19.63
N GLN A 313 -4.63 -16.71 -20.37
CA GLN A 313 -5.50 -17.77 -19.84
C GLN A 313 -4.85 -18.50 -18.67
N ARG A 314 -3.53 -18.74 -18.71
CA ARG A 314 -2.81 -19.36 -17.61
C ARG A 314 -2.79 -18.47 -16.39
N VAL A 315 -2.52 -17.16 -16.52
CA VAL A 315 -2.61 -16.19 -15.42
C VAL A 315 -3.99 -16.23 -14.76
N GLN A 316 -5.05 -16.28 -15.58
CA GLN A 316 -6.42 -16.36 -15.08
C GLN A 316 -6.69 -17.70 -14.37
N LYS A 317 -6.44 -18.83 -15.03
CA LYS A 317 -6.75 -20.16 -14.49
C LYS A 317 -5.98 -20.48 -13.20
N GLN A 318 -4.72 -20.06 -13.12
CA GLN A 318 -3.84 -20.34 -11.99
C GLN A 318 -3.80 -19.19 -10.96
N ARG A 319 -4.66 -18.16 -11.09
CA ARG A 319 -4.77 -17.03 -10.17
C ARG A 319 -3.44 -16.28 -9.92
N LEU A 320 -2.62 -16.09 -10.96
CA LEU A 320 -1.25 -15.59 -10.87
C LEU A 320 -1.14 -14.04 -10.79
N THR A 321 -2.24 -13.28 -10.74
CA THR A 321 -2.23 -11.80 -10.73
C THR A 321 -1.33 -11.23 -9.63
N HIS A 322 -1.44 -11.70 -8.40
CA HIS A 322 -0.62 -11.21 -7.30
C HIS A 322 0.86 -11.56 -7.46
N GLN A 323 1.17 -12.78 -7.92
CA GLN A 323 2.55 -13.19 -8.20
C GLN A 323 3.16 -12.36 -9.33
N LEU A 324 2.37 -12.09 -10.38
CA LEU A 324 2.78 -11.22 -11.48
C LEU A 324 3.09 -9.80 -11.02
N MET A 325 2.19 -9.19 -10.23
CA MET A 325 2.39 -7.84 -9.73
C MET A 325 3.56 -7.73 -8.75
N HIS A 326 3.80 -8.78 -7.95
CA HIS A 326 4.97 -8.84 -7.07
C HIS A 326 6.28 -8.90 -7.87
N ALA A 327 6.33 -9.70 -8.94
CA ALA A 327 7.50 -9.74 -9.82
C ALA A 327 7.79 -8.38 -10.48
N ILE A 328 6.74 -7.65 -10.88
CA ILE A 328 6.84 -6.31 -11.47
C ILE A 328 7.31 -5.29 -10.43
N GLU A 329 6.75 -5.30 -9.23
CA GLU A 329 7.17 -4.44 -8.11
C GLU A 329 8.65 -4.68 -7.77
N SER A 330 9.09 -5.94 -7.69
CA SER A 330 10.47 -6.30 -7.45
C SER A 330 11.40 -5.81 -8.55
N ALA A 331 11.00 -5.93 -9.82
CA ALA A 331 11.75 -5.38 -10.94
C ALA A 331 11.87 -3.84 -10.87
N LYS A 332 10.77 -3.13 -10.55
CA LYS A 332 10.78 -1.67 -10.33
C LYS A 332 11.74 -1.26 -9.22
N ILE A 333 11.74 -1.98 -8.08
CA ILE A 333 12.64 -1.71 -6.95
C ILE A 333 14.09 -1.91 -7.38
N ASN A 334 14.43 -3.01 -8.06
CA ASN A 334 15.77 -3.27 -8.58
C ASN A 334 16.26 -2.17 -9.54
N LEU A 335 15.35 -1.58 -10.32
CA LEU A 335 15.65 -0.49 -11.25
C LEU A 335 15.93 0.86 -10.54
N SER A 336 15.71 0.97 -9.24
CA SER A 336 16.19 2.11 -8.46
C SER A 336 17.72 2.14 -8.39
N ASP A 337 18.36 0.96 -8.26
CA ASP A 337 19.81 0.85 -8.15
C ASP A 337 20.50 0.50 -9.47
N LYS A 338 19.78 -0.23 -10.37
CA LYS A 338 20.34 -0.75 -11.63
C LYS A 338 19.71 -0.06 -12.83
N PRO A 339 20.44 0.15 -13.94
CA PRO A 339 19.88 0.70 -15.17
C PRO A 339 18.95 -0.30 -15.89
N GLN A 340 19.13 -1.60 -15.64
CA GLN A 340 18.43 -2.72 -16.27
C GLN A 340 18.29 -3.88 -15.29
N THR A 341 17.21 -4.64 -15.39
CA THR A 341 16.99 -5.87 -14.61
C THR A 341 16.20 -6.89 -15.44
N ASP A 342 16.32 -8.16 -15.08
CA ASP A 342 15.50 -9.23 -15.68
C ASP A 342 14.23 -9.43 -14.88
N LEU A 343 13.09 -9.43 -15.58
CA LEU A 343 11.78 -9.80 -15.05
C LEU A 343 11.48 -11.23 -15.46
N SER A 344 11.66 -12.18 -14.55
CA SER A 344 11.31 -13.58 -14.78
C SER A 344 9.81 -13.80 -14.60
N LEU A 345 9.16 -14.35 -15.62
CA LEU A 345 7.76 -14.79 -15.60
C LEU A 345 7.68 -16.33 -15.78
N ALA A 346 8.70 -17.05 -15.31
CA ALA A 346 8.84 -18.51 -15.45
C ALA A 346 7.66 -19.28 -14.82
N PHE A 347 6.96 -18.69 -13.88
CA PHE A 347 5.73 -19.26 -13.29
C PHE A 347 4.53 -19.24 -14.27
N ILE A 348 4.58 -18.41 -15.32
CA ILE A 348 3.60 -18.42 -16.42
C ILE A 348 4.06 -19.38 -17.52
N GLU A 349 5.31 -19.29 -17.95
CA GLU A 349 5.93 -20.14 -18.95
C GLU A 349 7.42 -20.23 -18.67
N SER A 350 7.98 -21.43 -18.59
CA SER A 350 9.32 -21.72 -18.04
C SER A 350 10.47 -20.89 -18.62
N THR A 351 10.33 -20.43 -19.87
CA THR A 351 11.34 -19.62 -20.56
C THR A 351 10.97 -18.15 -20.68
N LEU A 352 9.83 -17.75 -20.12
CA LEU A 352 9.33 -16.38 -20.26
C LEU A 352 10.11 -15.42 -19.34
N GLN A 353 10.88 -14.56 -19.96
CA GLN A 353 11.71 -13.57 -19.30
C GLN A 353 11.74 -12.29 -20.15
N LEU A 354 11.79 -11.14 -19.48
CA LEU A 354 11.92 -9.83 -20.09
C LEU A 354 13.11 -9.10 -19.50
N SER A 355 13.86 -8.42 -20.34
CA SER A 355 14.78 -7.38 -19.88
C SER A 355 14.03 -6.05 -19.74
N VAL A 356 14.05 -5.48 -18.55
CA VAL A 356 13.37 -4.22 -18.22
C VAL A 356 14.42 -3.15 -17.92
N GLU A 357 14.30 -2.02 -18.59
CA GLU A 357 15.18 -0.88 -18.40
C GLU A 357 14.52 0.18 -17.48
N ARG A 358 15.34 0.98 -16.78
CA ARG A 358 14.86 2.09 -15.96
C ARG A 358 14.02 3.10 -16.77
N GLN A 359 14.29 3.23 -18.08
CA GLN A 359 13.52 4.09 -18.96
C GLN A 359 12.04 3.67 -19.04
N HIS A 360 11.74 2.36 -19.06
CA HIS A 360 10.35 1.88 -19.04
C HIS A 360 9.61 2.36 -17.77
N VAL A 361 10.27 2.36 -16.61
CA VAL A 361 9.68 2.90 -15.37
C VAL A 361 9.48 4.42 -15.48
N SER A 362 10.49 5.14 -15.98
CA SER A 362 10.42 6.60 -16.16
C SER A 362 9.22 7.00 -17.03
N ASP A 363 9.03 6.33 -18.16
CA ASP A 363 7.94 6.63 -19.10
C ASP A 363 6.55 6.40 -18.47
N THR A 364 6.44 5.39 -17.59
CA THR A 364 5.16 5.07 -16.93
C THR A 364 4.84 5.98 -15.76
N MET A 365 5.84 6.67 -15.20
CA MET A 365 5.68 7.55 -14.04
C MET A 365 5.23 8.96 -14.39
N ILE A 366 5.31 9.40 -15.65
CA ILE A 366 5.06 10.79 -16.07
C ILE A 366 3.72 11.31 -15.54
N ASN A 367 2.64 10.61 -15.83
CA ASN A 367 1.29 11.04 -15.41
C ASN A 367 1.11 11.09 -13.88
N TRP A 368 1.79 10.22 -13.14
CA TRP A 368 1.75 10.24 -11.68
C TRP A 368 2.58 11.39 -11.13
N LEU A 369 3.78 11.64 -11.68
CA LEU A 369 4.63 12.78 -11.33
C LEU A 369 3.91 14.11 -11.57
N ASP A 370 3.24 14.28 -12.70
CA ASP A 370 2.47 15.49 -13.00
C ASP A 370 1.40 15.75 -11.93
N LYS A 371 0.66 14.73 -11.52
CA LYS A 371 -0.35 14.88 -10.46
C LYS A 371 0.27 15.17 -9.09
N MET A 372 1.40 14.56 -8.79
CA MET A 372 2.17 14.85 -7.58
C MET A 372 2.63 16.32 -7.58
N PHE A 373 3.17 16.82 -8.68
CA PHE A 373 3.58 18.22 -8.81
C PHE A 373 2.41 19.18 -8.66
N VAL A 374 1.26 18.89 -9.29
CA VAL A 374 0.05 19.69 -9.11
C VAL A 374 -0.33 19.76 -7.63
N MET A 375 -0.33 18.64 -6.92
CA MET A 375 -0.64 18.58 -5.50
C MET A 375 0.35 19.41 -4.66
N ILE A 376 1.65 19.32 -4.94
CA ILE A 376 2.70 20.11 -4.25
C ILE A 376 2.50 21.61 -4.54
N ASP A 377 2.33 22.01 -5.81
CA ASP A 377 2.14 23.40 -6.20
C ASP A 377 0.88 24.00 -5.58
N GLU A 378 -0.22 23.25 -5.52
CA GLU A 378 -1.44 23.66 -4.82
C GLU A 378 -1.23 23.82 -3.32
N THR A 379 -0.42 22.95 -2.69
CA THR A 379 -0.11 23.03 -1.26
C THR A 379 0.74 24.26 -0.95
N ILE A 380 1.73 24.58 -1.80
CA ILE A 380 2.54 25.82 -1.73
C ILE A 380 1.64 27.04 -1.88
N THR A 381 0.73 27.03 -2.85
CA THR A 381 -0.19 28.14 -3.12
C THR A 381 -1.12 28.39 -1.92
N GLU A 382 -1.68 27.33 -1.34
CA GLU A 382 -2.57 27.43 -0.18
C GLU A 382 -1.84 27.95 1.07
N ALA A 383 -0.60 27.52 1.28
CA ALA A 383 0.25 27.99 2.37
C ALA A 383 0.70 29.46 2.20
N GLY A 384 0.72 29.99 0.97
CA GLY A 384 1.17 31.34 0.68
C GLY A 384 2.66 31.58 0.90
N LYS A 385 3.46 30.53 0.98
CA LYS A 385 4.92 30.53 1.23
C LYS A 385 5.60 29.47 0.39
N THR A 386 6.92 29.57 0.23
CA THR A 386 7.78 28.53 -0.34
C THR A 386 8.43 27.75 0.78
N PRO A 387 8.49 26.41 0.74
CA PRO A 387 9.22 25.63 1.73
C PRO A 387 10.73 25.86 1.62
N GLU A 388 11.42 25.84 2.75
CA GLU A 388 12.89 25.86 2.81
C GLU A 388 13.45 24.48 2.50
N ILE A 389 12.71 23.44 2.89
CA ILE A 389 13.11 22.04 2.70
C ILE A 389 11.91 21.16 2.35
N ILE A 390 12.13 20.20 1.46
CA ILE A 390 11.21 19.10 1.17
C ILE A 390 11.76 17.82 1.78
N TYR A 391 11.01 17.26 2.73
CA TYR A 391 11.25 15.92 3.28
C TYR A 391 10.50 14.90 2.49
N LEU A 392 11.25 13.97 1.90
CA LEU A 392 10.72 12.90 1.08
C LEU A 392 10.70 11.60 1.90
N THR A 393 9.53 11.02 2.09
CA THR A 393 9.32 9.75 2.80
C THR A 393 8.45 8.80 1.96
N GLY A 394 8.23 7.59 2.47
CA GLY A 394 7.55 6.53 1.74
C GLY A 394 8.42 5.81 0.71
N GLY A 395 8.03 4.59 0.34
CA GLY A 395 8.85 3.72 -0.52
C GLY A 395 9.18 4.31 -1.90
N MET A 396 8.27 5.09 -2.49
CA MET A 396 8.50 5.78 -3.76
C MET A 396 9.45 6.99 -3.62
N GLY A 397 9.59 7.56 -2.42
CA GLY A 397 10.53 8.62 -2.11
C GLY A 397 12.00 8.18 -2.27
N LEU A 398 12.28 6.88 -2.14
CA LEU A 398 13.61 6.31 -2.39
C LEU A 398 13.98 6.23 -3.88
N SER A 399 13.01 6.41 -4.79
CA SER A 399 13.26 6.32 -6.23
C SER A 399 14.16 7.47 -6.72
N PRO A 400 15.33 7.19 -7.34
CA PRO A 400 16.17 8.23 -7.91
C PRO A 400 15.47 9.06 -9.00
N LEU A 401 14.49 8.47 -9.69
CA LEU A 401 13.68 9.18 -10.69
C LEU A 401 12.81 10.26 -10.04
N VAL A 402 12.19 9.95 -8.90
CA VAL A 402 11.36 10.91 -8.14
C VAL A 402 12.23 12.01 -7.57
N GLN A 403 13.35 11.67 -6.93
CA GLN A 403 14.28 12.65 -6.35
C GLN A 403 14.81 13.61 -7.42
N LYS A 404 15.23 13.07 -8.58
CA LYS A 404 15.68 13.88 -9.72
C LYS A 404 14.59 14.80 -10.24
N ALA A 405 13.36 14.31 -10.39
CA ALA A 405 12.23 15.08 -10.89
C ALA A 405 11.86 16.23 -9.93
N LEU A 406 11.87 15.97 -8.62
CA LEU A 406 11.67 17.01 -7.59
C LEU A 406 12.79 18.06 -7.61
N GLY A 407 14.06 17.65 -7.65
CA GLY A 407 15.20 18.58 -7.71
C GLY A 407 15.20 19.45 -8.98
N GLN A 408 14.70 18.94 -10.10
CA GLN A 408 14.52 19.70 -11.32
C GLN A 408 13.36 20.70 -11.23
N ARG A 409 12.27 20.33 -10.55
CA ARG A 409 11.08 21.18 -10.40
C ARG A 409 11.28 22.27 -9.36
N TYR A 410 11.99 21.99 -8.28
CA TYR A 410 12.20 22.90 -7.14
C TYR A 410 13.71 23.08 -6.87
N PRO A 411 14.47 23.73 -7.81
CA PRO A 411 15.93 23.77 -7.74
C PRO A 411 16.48 24.59 -6.57
N ASP A 412 15.68 25.49 -6.01
CA ASP A 412 16.04 26.37 -4.89
C ASP A 412 15.61 25.84 -3.54
N VAL A 413 15.00 24.62 -3.48
CA VAL A 413 14.52 23.99 -2.24
C VAL A 413 15.40 22.78 -1.93
N GLU A 414 15.87 22.69 -0.70
CA GLU A 414 16.62 21.52 -0.25
C GLU A 414 15.72 20.28 -0.25
N ILE A 415 16.20 19.15 -0.79
CA ILE A 415 15.49 17.88 -0.77
C ILE A 415 16.25 16.91 0.12
N ASN A 416 15.62 16.51 1.21
CA ASN A 416 16.16 15.52 2.13
C ASN A 416 15.30 14.25 2.07
N VAL A 417 15.97 13.11 1.89
CA VAL A 417 15.30 11.79 1.87
C VAL A 417 15.37 11.22 3.27
N ALA A 418 14.23 11.21 3.93
CA ALA A 418 14.10 10.62 5.27
C ALA A 418 14.19 9.08 5.21
N ASP A 419 14.36 8.44 6.37
CA ASP A 419 14.15 7.00 6.48
C ASP A 419 12.69 6.68 6.11
N ALA A 420 12.53 6.12 4.91
CA ALA A 420 11.24 5.93 4.26
C ALA A 420 10.30 4.98 5.01
N PHE A 421 10.80 4.23 5.99
CA PHE A 421 10.03 3.18 6.68
C PHE A 421 9.79 3.47 8.15
N SER A 422 10.63 4.28 8.79
CA SER A 422 10.54 4.49 10.24
C SER A 422 10.01 5.88 10.63
N SER A 423 10.11 6.87 9.75
CA SER A 423 9.72 8.26 10.06
C SER A 423 8.25 8.39 10.48
N VAL A 424 7.34 7.73 9.78
CA VAL A 424 5.90 7.77 10.08
C VAL A 424 5.60 7.09 11.42
N VAL A 425 6.12 5.88 11.63
CA VAL A 425 5.84 5.13 12.86
C VAL A 425 6.49 5.76 14.08
N PHE A 426 7.68 6.32 13.95
CA PHE A 426 8.32 7.08 15.05
C PHE A 426 7.58 8.39 15.36
N GLY A 427 7.09 9.09 14.33
CA GLY A 427 6.26 10.28 14.54
C GLY A 427 4.93 9.96 15.24
N ALA A 428 4.30 8.83 14.91
CA ALA A 428 3.13 8.34 15.61
C ALA A 428 3.46 8.02 17.10
N LEU A 429 4.63 7.39 17.35
CA LEU A 429 5.10 7.13 18.71
C LEU A 429 5.38 8.42 19.49
N LEU A 430 5.99 9.43 18.87
CA LEU A 430 6.23 10.74 19.49
C LEU A 430 4.92 11.42 19.89
N LYS A 431 3.90 11.33 19.03
CA LYS A 431 2.55 11.83 19.40
C LYS A 431 1.96 11.02 20.54
N ALA A 432 2.09 9.70 20.54
CA ALA A 432 1.63 8.85 21.64
C ALA A 432 2.33 9.21 22.95
N GLN A 433 3.63 9.46 22.92
CA GLN A 433 4.39 9.91 24.08
C GLN A 433 3.86 11.25 24.63
N ARG A 434 3.56 12.22 23.77
CA ARG A 434 3.00 13.52 24.18
C ARG A 434 1.62 13.42 24.82
N LEU A 435 0.79 12.47 24.34
CA LEU A 435 -0.59 12.30 24.80
C LEU A 435 -0.70 11.47 26.09
N TYR A 436 0.18 10.48 26.25
CA TYR A 436 -0.04 9.40 27.22
C TYR A 436 1.06 9.30 28.29
N SER A 437 2.13 10.12 28.24
CA SER A 437 3.21 10.14 29.26
C SER A 437 2.91 11.00 30.48
#